data_b8b1e6a67bedd6f990d91de8d57f2e0a
#
_entry.id   b8b1e6a67bedd6f990d91de8d57f2e0a
#
_cell.length_a   1.000
_cell.length_b   1.000
_cell.length_c   1.000
_cell.angle_alpha   90.00
_cell.angle_beta   90.00
_cell.angle_gamma   90.00
#
_symmetry.space_group_name_H-M   'P 1'
#
loop_
_entity.id
_entity.type
_entity.pdbx_description
1 polymer ?
#
loop_
_entity_poly.entity_id
_entity_poly.type
_entity_poly.pdbx_seq_one_letter_code
_entity_poly.pdbx_strand_id
1 'polypeptide(L)'
;MRYYGAKTKLLPFIESVVKKTGVNGTSNFVDLFAGTSAVGRHFKKLGYTVISNDTLEFSYAIAKTYIELNEEPQFKKLKSHLKLKNGNENLFDYLNKLKTRKKGFMFENYSPNGGRQYFTDENALRIDTFRFLIEEWKDEMIISELEYYYLITSLLRGVNLTSNVSGTYGAFLKTWDKRALNPLKMEAVEIIPSKNKNKAYKCDANELIKEIHSDILYLDPPYNSRQYASNYFILELIAEGWFKETPKIYGETGMREYDHQKSKYCSKTSALIALEDLILNSSKAQYIVLSYNNEGVIPQAAIQQVLGRIGTVETFTENHKRYKSINQTVKDPQLTFENLFLVQPRKTVNKTNNLTGKEWLQNSFSIWRDLGKTEEEKKLHHPAIFTIKLVSKLIDTFCKPNGGKILDCFAGSGTTLISGLKKEKAVIGFDLSSEYKQQFINRATNSYNIPIYGLENIYLVSDSRKLSEKVEASSIDLCVTSPPYWDILNRQRTADMKENRNYSDRKEDLGNIEDYNELLSSLKSVCGEVYKVIKPKGYFIVNVMDLRKKDKFFPLHIDTARIAQEAGFSFEDILIWDRQPEYNNMRPLGYPFKFIVNKVHEYLLIFRKPIL
;
A
#
# COMPACT_ATOMS: atom_id res chain seq x y z
N MET A 1 16.92 -26.61 -6.08
CA MET A 1 17.00 -25.52 -7.07
C MET A 1 18.01 -24.48 -6.58
N ARG A 2 18.93 -24.01 -7.44
CA ARG A 2 19.83 -22.91 -7.09
C ARG A 2 19.04 -21.61 -7.16
N TYR A 3 18.97 -20.92 -6.05
CA TYR A 3 18.21 -19.68 -5.94
C TYR A 3 18.90 -18.74 -4.93
N TYR A 4 19.14 -17.49 -5.34
CA TYR A 4 19.76 -16.50 -4.48
C TYR A 4 18.77 -16.14 -3.35
N GLY A 5 19.25 -16.19 -2.11
CA GLY A 5 18.38 -15.96 -0.94
C GLY A 5 17.59 -17.19 -0.47
N ALA A 6 17.80 -18.39 -1.05
CA ALA A 6 17.14 -19.59 -0.56
C ALA A 6 17.47 -19.88 0.91
N LYS A 7 16.45 -19.93 1.77
CA LYS A 7 16.56 -20.08 3.23
C LYS A 7 16.83 -21.52 3.69
N THR A 8 17.16 -22.46 2.79
CA THR A 8 17.32 -23.90 3.11
C THR A 8 18.28 -24.16 4.26
N LYS A 9 19.36 -23.39 4.37
CA LYS A 9 20.34 -23.53 5.47
C LYS A 9 19.86 -22.88 6.78
N LEU A 10 18.90 -21.98 6.71
CA LEU A 10 18.34 -21.23 7.83
C LEU A 10 17.08 -21.87 8.42
N LEU A 11 16.57 -22.94 7.80
CA LEU A 11 15.33 -23.58 8.26
C LEU A 11 15.35 -23.96 9.75
N PRO A 12 16.44 -24.56 10.30
CA PRO A 12 16.50 -24.85 11.73
C PRO A 12 16.43 -23.58 12.62
N PHE A 13 17.06 -22.50 12.17
CA PHE A 13 17.04 -21.22 12.87
C PHE A 13 15.64 -20.59 12.83
N ILE A 14 14.99 -20.56 11.66
CA ILE A 14 13.61 -20.05 11.51
C ILE A 14 12.66 -20.88 12.38
N GLU A 15 12.77 -22.21 12.34
CA GLU A 15 11.96 -23.10 13.19
C GLU A 15 12.16 -22.85 14.67
N SER A 16 13.41 -22.62 15.10
CA SER A 16 13.72 -22.34 16.51
C SER A 16 13.04 -21.06 17.03
N VAL A 17 12.96 -20.02 16.16
CA VAL A 17 12.29 -18.75 16.48
C VAL A 17 10.77 -18.92 16.47
N VAL A 18 10.22 -19.64 15.49
CA VAL A 18 8.78 -19.93 15.43
C VAL A 18 8.34 -20.74 16.66
N LYS A 19 9.11 -21.71 17.13
CA LYS A 19 8.81 -22.49 18.35
C LYS A 19 8.66 -21.62 19.60
N LYS A 20 9.35 -20.47 19.69
CA LYS A 20 9.21 -19.54 20.83
C LYS A 20 7.81 -18.92 20.94
N THR A 21 7.05 -18.88 19.84
CA THR A 21 5.67 -18.38 19.86
C THR A 21 4.68 -19.31 20.58
N GLY A 22 5.04 -20.57 20.80
CA GLY A 22 4.14 -21.60 21.33
C GLY A 22 3.05 -22.06 20.35
N VAL A 23 3.04 -21.52 19.12
CA VAL A 23 2.09 -21.93 18.06
C VAL A 23 2.48 -23.30 17.54
N ASN A 24 1.52 -24.20 17.42
CA ASN A 24 1.73 -25.60 17.05
C ASN A 24 1.44 -25.90 15.58
N GLY A 25 1.75 -27.13 15.13
CA GLY A 25 1.66 -27.56 13.74
C GLY A 25 0.24 -27.66 13.14
N THR A 26 -0.84 -27.39 13.89
CA THR A 26 -2.21 -27.33 13.32
C THR A 26 -2.61 -25.93 12.89
N SER A 27 -1.77 -24.94 13.14
CA SER A 27 -2.02 -23.52 12.92
C SER A 27 -1.68 -23.08 11.48
N ASN A 28 -2.11 -21.87 11.12
CA ASN A 28 -1.86 -21.26 9.83
C ASN A 28 -0.48 -20.59 9.77
N PHE A 29 0.37 -21.06 8.87
CA PHE A 29 1.66 -20.46 8.54
C PHE A 29 1.59 -19.79 7.17
N VAL A 30 1.80 -18.48 7.12
CA VAL A 30 1.76 -17.69 5.86
C VAL A 30 3.18 -17.30 5.47
N ASP A 31 3.65 -17.79 4.32
CA ASP A 31 4.93 -17.44 3.68
C ASP A 31 4.64 -16.45 2.54
N LEU A 32 4.79 -15.15 2.84
CA LEU A 32 4.27 -14.09 1.96
C LEU A 32 5.21 -13.76 0.78
N PHE A 33 6.49 -14.20 0.85
CA PHE A 33 7.51 -14.03 -0.19
C PHE A 33 8.20 -15.37 -0.45
N ALA A 34 7.44 -16.32 -0.98
CA ALA A 34 7.77 -17.72 -0.95
C ALA A 34 9.00 -18.14 -1.78
N GLY A 35 9.33 -17.41 -2.87
CA GLY A 35 10.44 -17.74 -3.77
C GLY A 35 10.40 -19.20 -4.24
N THR A 36 11.31 -20.03 -3.73
CA THR A 36 11.33 -21.48 -4.02
C THR A 36 10.47 -22.32 -3.08
N SER A 37 9.65 -21.68 -2.25
CA SER A 37 8.80 -22.31 -1.21
C SER A 37 9.57 -23.19 -0.21
N ALA A 38 10.85 -22.88 0.03
CA ALA A 38 11.68 -23.70 0.94
C ALA A 38 11.15 -23.64 2.38
N VAL A 39 10.76 -22.45 2.85
CA VAL A 39 10.21 -22.25 4.20
C VAL A 39 8.82 -22.86 4.28
N GLY A 40 7.92 -22.54 3.34
CA GLY A 40 6.58 -23.11 3.31
C GLY A 40 6.58 -24.64 3.29
N ARG A 41 7.46 -25.28 2.50
CA ARG A 41 7.64 -26.75 2.47
C ARG A 41 8.06 -27.31 3.83
N HIS A 42 8.98 -26.64 4.51
CA HIS A 42 9.46 -27.05 5.82
C HIS A 42 8.32 -27.06 6.85
N PHE A 43 7.54 -25.99 6.91
CA PHE A 43 6.41 -25.89 7.84
C PHE A 43 5.24 -26.82 7.43
N LYS A 44 5.01 -27.06 6.14
CA LYS A 44 4.07 -28.10 5.69
C LYS A 44 4.48 -29.50 6.21
N LYS A 45 5.77 -29.83 6.18
CA LYS A 45 6.30 -31.08 6.73
C LYS A 45 6.12 -31.19 8.24
N LEU A 46 6.14 -30.06 8.95
CA LEU A 46 5.86 -29.99 10.39
C LEU A 46 4.36 -30.02 10.72
N GLY A 47 3.47 -30.10 9.72
CA GLY A 47 2.03 -30.27 9.89
C GLY A 47 1.21 -28.97 9.87
N TYR A 48 1.84 -27.80 9.66
CA TYR A 48 1.11 -26.53 9.53
C TYR A 48 0.22 -26.50 8.29
N THR A 49 -0.87 -25.72 8.38
CA THR A 49 -1.61 -25.30 7.19
C THR A 49 -0.85 -24.13 6.57
N VAL A 50 -0.28 -24.36 5.38
CA VAL A 50 0.61 -23.40 4.75
C VAL A 50 -0.10 -22.62 3.65
N ILE A 51 0.03 -21.30 3.70
CA ILE A 51 -0.35 -20.39 2.62
C ILE A 51 0.95 -19.74 2.12
N SER A 52 1.23 -19.89 0.82
CA SER A 52 2.41 -19.28 0.20
C SER A 52 1.99 -18.29 -0.87
N ASN A 53 2.70 -17.16 -0.96
CA ASN A 53 2.48 -16.14 -1.97
C ASN A 53 3.80 -15.72 -2.63
N ASP A 54 3.74 -15.44 -3.92
CA ASP A 54 4.81 -14.75 -4.65
C ASP A 54 4.21 -14.01 -5.85
N THR A 55 4.90 -13.00 -6.38
CA THR A 55 4.45 -12.25 -7.56
C THR A 55 4.91 -12.88 -8.87
N LEU A 56 5.95 -13.72 -8.83
CA LEU A 56 6.55 -14.34 -10.01
C LEU A 56 5.88 -15.66 -10.36
N GLU A 57 5.63 -15.89 -11.64
CA GLU A 57 4.93 -17.09 -12.15
C GLU A 57 5.69 -18.38 -11.82
N PHE A 58 7.04 -18.39 -11.99
CA PHE A 58 7.82 -19.59 -11.67
C PHE A 58 7.77 -19.93 -10.17
N SER A 59 7.78 -18.90 -9.29
CA SER A 59 7.64 -19.09 -7.84
C SER A 59 6.24 -19.59 -7.49
N TYR A 60 5.22 -19.03 -8.13
CA TYR A 60 3.84 -19.48 -7.98
C TYR A 60 3.66 -20.95 -8.45
N ALA A 61 4.21 -21.32 -9.61
CA ALA A 61 4.17 -22.70 -10.08
C ALA A 61 4.82 -23.68 -9.08
N ILE A 62 5.95 -23.29 -8.50
CA ILE A 62 6.62 -24.04 -7.45
C ILE A 62 5.73 -24.16 -6.20
N ALA A 63 5.10 -23.07 -5.77
CA ALA A 63 4.20 -23.06 -4.62
C ALA A 63 2.93 -23.90 -4.87
N LYS A 64 2.31 -23.81 -6.04
CA LYS A 64 1.18 -24.67 -6.45
C LYS A 64 1.54 -26.15 -6.32
N THR A 65 2.75 -26.51 -6.74
CA THR A 65 3.22 -27.90 -6.70
C THR A 65 3.57 -28.37 -5.30
N TYR A 66 4.43 -27.64 -4.59
CA TYR A 66 4.95 -28.13 -3.30
C TYR A 66 4.04 -27.82 -2.10
N ILE A 67 3.24 -26.77 -2.20
CA ILE A 67 2.40 -26.33 -1.08
C ILE A 67 0.96 -26.79 -1.27
N GLU A 68 0.33 -26.49 -2.41
CA GLU A 68 -1.08 -26.76 -2.61
C GLU A 68 -1.37 -28.24 -2.87
N LEU A 69 -0.51 -28.95 -3.63
CA LEU A 69 -0.64 -30.40 -3.79
C LEU A 69 -0.32 -31.12 -2.48
N ASN A 70 -1.24 -31.98 -2.05
CA ASN A 70 -1.11 -32.80 -0.84
C ASN A 70 -0.82 -34.28 -1.14
N GLU A 71 -0.91 -34.67 -2.39
CA GLU A 71 -0.60 -36.00 -2.91
C GLU A 71 -0.09 -35.88 -4.33
N GLU A 72 0.56 -36.94 -4.81
CA GLU A 72 1.11 -36.96 -6.16
C GLU A 72 -0.02 -37.06 -7.21
N PRO A 73 -0.03 -36.15 -8.23
CA PRO A 73 -1.08 -36.17 -9.24
C PRO A 73 -1.02 -37.43 -10.11
N GLN A 74 -2.16 -38.01 -10.41
CA GLN A 74 -2.27 -39.31 -11.07
C GLN A 74 -2.19 -39.25 -12.60
N PHE A 75 -2.41 -38.08 -13.21
CA PHE A 75 -2.40 -37.87 -14.67
C PHE A 75 -3.29 -38.83 -15.44
N LYS A 76 -4.46 -39.19 -14.91
CA LYS A 76 -5.34 -40.24 -15.49
C LYS A 76 -5.72 -39.98 -16.93
N LYS A 77 -6.20 -38.76 -17.25
CA LYS A 77 -6.58 -38.38 -18.61
C LYS A 77 -5.37 -38.35 -19.53
N LEU A 78 -4.24 -37.77 -19.09
CA LEU A 78 -3.02 -37.70 -19.89
C LEU A 78 -2.45 -39.06 -20.20
N LYS A 79 -2.37 -39.96 -19.22
CA LYS A 79 -1.90 -41.35 -19.43
C LYS A 79 -2.78 -42.09 -20.43
N SER A 80 -4.10 -41.94 -20.34
CA SER A 80 -5.04 -42.50 -21.31
C SER A 80 -4.83 -41.93 -22.72
N HIS A 81 -4.69 -40.61 -22.83
CA HIS A 81 -4.41 -39.94 -24.10
C HIS A 81 -3.12 -40.42 -24.75
N LEU A 82 -2.06 -40.57 -23.96
CA LEU A 82 -0.75 -41.08 -24.41
C LEU A 82 -0.68 -42.61 -24.52
N LYS A 83 -1.76 -43.35 -24.21
CA LYS A 83 -1.84 -44.83 -24.18
C LYS A 83 -0.77 -45.47 -23.30
N LEU A 84 -0.44 -44.83 -22.17
CA LEU A 84 0.56 -45.29 -21.21
C LEU A 84 -0.03 -46.27 -20.20
N LYS A 85 0.77 -47.28 -19.78
CA LYS A 85 0.43 -48.18 -18.67
C LYS A 85 0.54 -47.42 -17.32
N ASN A 86 -0.11 -47.95 -16.28
CA ASN A 86 -0.24 -47.30 -14.97
C ASN A 86 1.11 -47.01 -14.27
N GLY A 87 1.30 -45.81 -13.78
CA GLY A 87 2.43 -45.31 -12.97
C GLY A 87 2.96 -43.93 -13.41
N ASN A 88 3.34 -43.05 -12.47
CA ASN A 88 3.90 -41.74 -12.82
C ASN A 88 5.31 -41.85 -13.42
N GLU A 89 6.07 -42.85 -13.05
CA GLU A 89 7.37 -43.15 -13.63
C GLU A 89 7.30 -43.35 -15.16
N ASN A 90 6.26 -44.00 -15.64
CA ASN A 90 6.06 -44.23 -17.08
C ASN A 90 5.80 -42.93 -17.85
N LEU A 91 5.19 -41.89 -17.23
CA LEU A 91 4.98 -40.61 -17.87
C LEU A 91 6.32 -39.88 -18.10
N PHE A 92 7.16 -39.79 -17.10
CA PHE A 92 8.47 -39.13 -17.22
C PHE A 92 9.44 -39.93 -18.10
N ASP A 93 9.38 -41.26 -18.09
CA ASP A 93 10.13 -42.10 -19.03
C ASP A 93 9.70 -41.82 -20.47
N TYR A 94 8.40 -41.74 -20.71
CA TYR A 94 7.84 -41.36 -22.01
C TYR A 94 8.34 -39.98 -22.46
N LEU A 95 8.18 -38.94 -21.60
CA LEU A 95 8.61 -37.60 -21.90
C LEU A 95 10.11 -37.54 -22.22
N ASN A 96 10.93 -38.21 -21.44
CA ASN A 96 12.37 -38.19 -21.62
C ASN A 96 12.86 -38.93 -22.88
N LYS A 97 12.05 -39.84 -23.42
CA LYS A 97 12.33 -40.57 -24.68
C LYS A 97 11.80 -39.86 -25.94
N LEU A 98 11.00 -38.77 -25.76
CA LEU A 98 10.49 -38.02 -26.89
C LEU A 98 11.63 -37.48 -27.78
N LYS A 99 11.50 -37.69 -29.08
CA LYS A 99 12.39 -37.06 -30.06
C LYS A 99 12.03 -35.55 -30.17
N THR A 100 12.97 -34.72 -29.84
CA THR A 100 12.81 -33.27 -29.95
C THR A 100 12.80 -32.85 -31.41
N ARG A 101 11.77 -32.19 -31.90
CA ARG A 101 11.64 -31.80 -33.29
C ARG A 101 11.21 -30.35 -33.51
N LYS A 102 10.85 -29.63 -32.45
CA LYS A 102 10.24 -28.33 -32.61
C LYS A 102 11.25 -27.25 -32.23
N LYS A 103 11.69 -26.48 -33.23
CA LYS A 103 12.40 -25.22 -33.01
C LYS A 103 11.39 -24.22 -32.47
N GLY A 104 11.70 -23.58 -31.38
CA GLY A 104 10.84 -22.60 -30.73
C GLY A 104 11.64 -21.49 -30.10
N PHE A 105 10.98 -20.74 -29.23
CA PHE A 105 11.49 -19.51 -28.67
C PHE A 105 12.81 -19.66 -27.88
N MET A 106 12.95 -20.76 -27.13
CA MET A 106 14.18 -21.04 -26.35
C MET A 106 15.35 -21.39 -27.26
N PHE A 107 15.12 -22.20 -28.28
CA PHE A 107 16.13 -22.55 -29.27
C PHE A 107 16.61 -21.33 -30.04
N GLU A 108 15.68 -20.48 -30.50
CA GLU A 108 16.00 -19.31 -31.31
C GLU A 108 16.64 -18.17 -30.54
N ASN A 109 16.46 -18.11 -29.20
CA ASN A 109 16.89 -16.96 -28.42
C ASN A 109 17.91 -17.26 -27.33
N TYR A 110 17.98 -18.49 -26.79
CA TYR A 110 18.77 -18.81 -25.59
C TYR A 110 19.70 -20.03 -25.76
N SER A 111 19.95 -20.42 -27.01
CA SER A 111 20.94 -21.42 -27.39
C SER A 111 22.04 -20.81 -28.27
N PRO A 112 23.12 -21.54 -28.58
CA PRO A 112 24.12 -21.10 -29.55
C PRO A 112 23.53 -20.69 -30.92
N ASN A 113 22.46 -21.36 -31.38
CA ASN A 113 21.75 -20.96 -32.60
C ASN A 113 21.20 -19.52 -32.50
N GLY A 114 20.74 -19.08 -31.34
CA GLY A 114 20.30 -17.72 -31.06
C GLY A 114 21.41 -16.78 -30.56
N GLY A 115 22.67 -17.20 -30.62
CA GLY A 115 23.84 -16.40 -30.17
C GLY A 115 24.02 -16.32 -28.65
N ARG A 116 23.29 -17.13 -27.85
CA ARG A 116 23.36 -17.10 -26.39
C ARG A 116 23.51 -18.50 -25.82
N GLN A 117 24.48 -18.69 -24.92
CA GLN A 117 24.85 -20.01 -24.41
C GLN A 117 24.19 -20.34 -23.05
N TYR A 118 22.89 -20.05 -22.88
CA TYR A 118 22.18 -20.47 -21.66
C TYR A 118 21.93 -21.98 -21.62
N PHE A 119 21.62 -22.57 -22.79
CA PHE A 119 21.38 -24.00 -22.97
C PHE A 119 22.09 -24.50 -24.22
N THR A 120 22.41 -25.77 -24.29
CA THR A 120 22.80 -26.39 -25.57
C THR A 120 21.61 -26.32 -26.53
N ASP A 121 21.87 -26.41 -27.84
CA ASP A 121 20.80 -26.43 -28.86
C ASP A 121 19.80 -27.58 -28.57
N GLU A 122 20.31 -28.74 -28.16
CA GLU A 122 19.47 -29.88 -27.82
C GLU A 122 18.60 -29.63 -26.59
N ASN A 123 19.15 -29.07 -25.52
CA ASN A 123 18.39 -28.74 -24.31
C ASN A 123 17.35 -27.64 -24.55
N ALA A 124 17.67 -26.66 -25.38
CA ALA A 124 16.71 -25.60 -25.74
C ALA A 124 15.54 -26.18 -26.56
N LEU A 125 15.81 -27.09 -27.54
CA LEU A 125 14.77 -27.81 -28.26
C LEU A 125 13.90 -28.68 -27.33
N ARG A 126 14.48 -29.28 -26.30
CA ARG A 126 13.73 -30.04 -25.29
C ARG A 126 12.81 -29.15 -24.47
N ILE A 127 13.29 -27.98 -24.06
CA ILE A 127 12.46 -26.99 -23.33
C ILE A 127 11.27 -26.58 -24.19
N ASP A 128 11.51 -26.19 -25.44
CA ASP A 128 10.46 -25.82 -26.38
C ASP A 128 9.43 -26.95 -26.57
N THR A 129 9.92 -28.17 -26.74
CA THR A 129 9.06 -29.36 -26.94
C THR A 129 8.18 -29.64 -25.73
N PHE A 130 8.77 -29.67 -24.52
CA PHE A 130 8.00 -29.91 -23.30
C PHE A 130 7.02 -28.81 -23.01
N ARG A 131 7.45 -27.57 -23.18
CA ARG A 131 6.60 -26.40 -22.91
C ARG A 131 5.39 -26.36 -23.84
N PHE A 132 5.61 -26.71 -25.13
CA PHE A 132 4.54 -26.82 -26.11
C PHE A 132 3.52 -27.91 -25.75
N LEU A 133 3.99 -29.11 -25.43
CA LEU A 133 3.12 -30.25 -25.05
C LEU A 133 2.30 -29.91 -23.79
N ILE A 134 2.94 -29.32 -22.77
CA ILE A 134 2.25 -28.97 -21.53
C ILE A 134 1.14 -27.95 -21.79
N GLU A 135 1.38 -26.97 -22.66
CA GLU A 135 0.35 -25.97 -23.00
C GLU A 135 -0.79 -26.60 -23.83
N GLU A 136 -0.46 -27.43 -24.83
CA GLU A 136 -1.44 -28.17 -25.64
C GLU A 136 -2.36 -29.03 -24.75
N TRP A 137 -1.80 -29.79 -23.82
CA TRP A 137 -2.59 -30.63 -22.90
C TRP A 137 -3.48 -29.81 -21.95
N LYS A 138 -3.03 -28.62 -21.55
CA LYS A 138 -3.82 -27.68 -20.76
C LYS A 138 -4.98 -27.12 -21.57
N ASP A 139 -4.71 -26.63 -22.80
CA ASP A 139 -5.71 -26.02 -23.68
C ASP A 139 -6.79 -27.04 -24.10
N GLU A 140 -6.39 -28.29 -24.32
CA GLU A 140 -7.30 -29.42 -24.59
C GLU A 140 -7.97 -30.00 -23.32
N MET A 141 -7.72 -29.40 -22.13
CA MET A 141 -8.26 -29.86 -20.85
C MET A 141 -7.95 -31.34 -20.51
N ILE A 142 -6.84 -31.85 -21.03
CA ILE A 142 -6.32 -33.20 -20.76
C ILE A 142 -5.69 -33.25 -19.36
N ILE A 143 -5.09 -32.15 -18.92
CA ILE A 143 -4.52 -31.99 -17.58
C ILE A 143 -5.29 -30.93 -16.78
N SER A 144 -5.38 -31.15 -15.47
CA SER A 144 -5.91 -30.16 -14.53
C SER A 144 -4.91 -29.04 -14.27
N GLU A 145 -5.35 -27.93 -13.66
CA GLU A 145 -4.48 -26.82 -13.26
C GLU A 145 -3.30 -27.29 -12.38
N LEU A 146 -3.56 -28.16 -11.41
CA LEU A 146 -2.51 -28.66 -10.51
C LEU A 146 -1.54 -29.60 -11.24
N GLU A 147 -2.02 -30.44 -12.16
CA GLU A 147 -1.16 -31.27 -13.03
C GLU A 147 -0.30 -30.40 -13.97
N TYR A 148 -0.85 -29.30 -14.48
CA TYR A 148 -0.11 -28.31 -15.27
C TYR A 148 1.07 -27.74 -14.47
N TYR A 149 0.82 -27.18 -13.28
CA TYR A 149 1.88 -26.59 -12.46
C TYR A 149 2.89 -27.64 -11.97
N TYR A 150 2.48 -28.87 -11.76
CA TYR A 150 3.38 -29.96 -11.43
C TYR A 150 4.37 -30.24 -12.57
N LEU A 151 3.89 -30.30 -13.83
CA LEU A 151 4.75 -30.49 -15.00
C LEU A 151 5.66 -29.28 -15.23
N ILE A 152 5.16 -28.06 -15.08
CA ILE A 152 5.97 -26.82 -15.15
C ILE A 152 7.08 -26.86 -14.09
N THR A 153 6.77 -27.24 -12.86
CA THR A 153 7.79 -27.33 -11.78
C THR A 153 8.82 -28.41 -12.08
N SER A 154 8.42 -29.54 -12.61
CA SER A 154 9.35 -30.61 -13.08
C SER A 154 10.28 -30.08 -14.18
N LEU A 155 9.75 -29.36 -15.16
CA LEU A 155 10.53 -28.73 -16.23
C LEU A 155 11.51 -27.67 -15.65
N LEU A 156 11.05 -26.77 -14.80
CA LEU A 156 11.90 -25.75 -14.16
C LEU A 156 13.06 -26.37 -13.36
N ARG A 157 12.85 -27.52 -12.72
CA ARG A 157 13.93 -28.27 -12.04
C ARG A 157 14.96 -28.78 -13.04
N GLY A 158 14.52 -29.40 -14.13
CA GLY A 158 15.42 -29.89 -15.21
C GLY A 158 16.21 -28.72 -15.83
N VAL A 159 15.55 -27.62 -16.13
CA VAL A 159 16.16 -26.37 -16.64
C VAL A 159 17.24 -25.84 -15.68
N ASN A 160 16.96 -25.77 -14.40
CA ASN A 160 17.92 -25.27 -13.40
C ASN A 160 19.18 -26.18 -13.28
N LEU A 161 19.05 -27.46 -13.54
CA LEU A 161 20.16 -28.42 -13.50
C LEU A 161 21.04 -28.34 -14.75
N THR A 162 20.49 -27.92 -15.89
CA THR A 162 21.17 -27.92 -17.20
C THR A 162 21.43 -26.52 -17.77
N SER A 163 21.21 -25.48 -16.98
CA SER A 163 21.51 -24.11 -17.37
C SER A 163 22.99 -23.77 -17.23
N ASN A 164 23.57 -23.07 -18.21
CA ASN A 164 24.96 -22.61 -18.26
C ASN A 164 25.09 -21.24 -17.57
N VAL A 165 24.78 -21.19 -16.28
CA VAL A 165 24.80 -19.96 -15.48
C VAL A 165 25.54 -20.17 -14.15
N SER A 166 26.07 -19.11 -13.57
CA SER A 166 26.79 -19.14 -12.29
C SER A 166 25.87 -19.23 -11.06
N GLY A 167 24.54 -19.02 -11.21
CA GLY A 167 23.55 -19.04 -10.12
C GLY A 167 22.32 -18.22 -10.39
N THR A 168 22.43 -17.15 -11.18
CA THR A 168 21.31 -16.34 -11.70
C THR A 168 21.37 -16.30 -13.21
N TYR A 169 20.23 -16.00 -13.86
CA TYR A 169 20.12 -15.95 -15.32
C TYR A 169 20.42 -14.57 -15.91
N GLY A 170 20.89 -13.62 -15.13
CA GLY A 170 21.28 -12.30 -15.61
C GLY A 170 22.42 -12.29 -16.63
N ALA A 171 23.21 -13.39 -16.71
CA ALA A 171 24.19 -13.66 -17.75
C ALA A 171 24.50 -15.15 -17.86
N PHE A 172 24.85 -15.61 -19.06
CA PHE A 172 25.36 -16.97 -19.28
C PHE A 172 26.89 -17.02 -19.15
N LEU A 173 27.44 -18.21 -18.91
CA LEU A 173 28.88 -18.42 -18.86
C LEU A 173 29.45 -18.49 -20.29
N LYS A 174 30.60 -17.87 -20.51
CA LYS A 174 31.32 -17.92 -21.82
C LYS A 174 31.85 -19.31 -22.13
N THR A 175 32.13 -20.12 -21.11
CA THR A 175 32.54 -21.52 -21.21
C THR A 175 31.44 -22.41 -20.64
N TRP A 176 31.30 -23.61 -21.22
CA TRP A 176 30.28 -24.54 -20.77
C TRP A 176 30.58 -25.12 -19.38
N ASP A 177 29.66 -24.96 -18.44
CA ASP A 177 29.65 -25.76 -17.22
C ASP A 177 29.33 -27.23 -17.59
N LYS A 178 30.08 -28.17 -17.02
CA LYS A 178 29.90 -29.63 -17.29
C LYS A 178 28.44 -30.07 -17.11
N ARG A 179 27.70 -29.47 -16.17
CA ARG A 179 26.30 -29.78 -15.93
C ARG A 179 25.37 -29.35 -17.07
N ALA A 180 25.70 -28.24 -17.73
CA ALA A 180 24.90 -27.73 -18.83
C ALA A 180 24.97 -28.62 -20.09
N LEU A 181 26.00 -29.46 -20.18
CA LEU A 181 26.16 -30.44 -21.26
C LEU A 181 25.35 -31.72 -21.04
N ASN A 182 24.80 -31.96 -19.84
CA ASN A 182 23.93 -33.09 -19.60
C ASN A 182 22.57 -32.89 -20.29
N PRO A 183 21.91 -33.95 -20.78
CA PRO A 183 20.58 -33.83 -21.36
C PRO A 183 19.57 -33.40 -20.29
N LEU A 184 18.72 -32.43 -20.63
CA LEU A 184 17.62 -32.00 -19.79
C LEU A 184 16.63 -33.15 -19.60
N LYS A 185 16.30 -33.44 -18.36
CA LYS A 185 15.31 -34.47 -18.00
C LYS A 185 14.20 -33.85 -17.16
N MET A 186 12.98 -34.28 -17.40
CA MET A 186 11.86 -34.07 -16.49
C MET A 186 11.81 -35.26 -15.51
N GLU A 187 11.60 -34.97 -14.25
CA GLU A 187 11.54 -35.98 -13.18
C GLU A 187 10.32 -35.71 -12.29
N ALA A 188 9.79 -36.75 -11.69
CA ALA A 188 8.74 -36.66 -10.70
C ALA A 188 9.16 -35.72 -9.56
N VAL A 189 8.22 -34.91 -9.08
CA VAL A 189 8.42 -34.00 -7.98
C VAL A 189 7.88 -34.67 -6.71
N GLU A 190 8.75 -34.83 -5.71
CA GLU A 190 8.33 -35.37 -4.41
C GLU A 190 7.37 -34.42 -3.71
N ILE A 191 6.16 -34.86 -3.43
CA ILE A 191 5.11 -34.11 -2.74
C ILE A 191 5.10 -34.47 -1.26
N ILE A 192 5.00 -33.46 -0.40
CA ILE A 192 4.83 -33.63 1.04
C ILE A 192 3.35 -33.91 1.31
N PRO A 193 2.99 -35.12 1.78
CA PRO A 193 1.60 -35.44 2.10
C PRO A 193 1.06 -34.53 3.19
N SER A 194 -0.19 -34.10 3.05
CA SER A 194 -0.87 -33.28 4.05
C SER A 194 -2.39 -33.49 3.98
N LYS A 195 -3.06 -33.36 5.14
CA LYS A 195 -4.53 -33.33 5.22
C LYS A 195 -5.07 -31.90 5.25
N ASN A 196 -4.19 -30.91 5.33
CA ASN A 196 -4.54 -29.50 5.48
C ASN A 196 -4.89 -28.87 4.14
N LYS A 197 -5.71 -27.83 4.17
CA LYS A 197 -6.07 -27.03 3.00
C LYS A 197 -4.98 -25.98 2.71
N ASN A 198 -3.83 -26.44 2.25
CA ASN A 198 -2.73 -25.58 1.85
C ASN A 198 -3.08 -24.79 0.58
N LYS A 199 -2.54 -23.58 0.42
CA LYS A 199 -2.89 -22.70 -0.69
C LYS A 199 -1.70 -21.91 -1.22
N ALA A 200 -1.69 -21.67 -2.53
CA ALA A 200 -0.72 -20.79 -3.18
C ALA A 200 -1.45 -19.59 -3.82
N TYR A 201 -0.86 -18.40 -3.71
CA TYR A 201 -1.34 -17.16 -4.31
C TYR A 201 -0.26 -16.54 -5.19
N LYS A 202 -0.71 -15.77 -6.20
CA LYS A 202 0.14 -14.92 -7.02
C LYS A 202 -0.40 -13.48 -6.95
N CYS A 203 -0.02 -12.76 -5.91
CA CYS A 203 -0.53 -11.41 -5.62
C CYS A 203 0.57 -10.49 -5.10
N ASP A 204 0.34 -9.19 -5.16
CA ASP A 204 1.13 -8.23 -4.39
C ASP A 204 0.97 -8.53 -2.88
N ALA A 205 2.08 -8.67 -2.17
CA ALA A 205 2.09 -9.01 -0.74
C ALA A 205 1.36 -7.96 0.12
N ASN A 206 1.48 -6.68 -0.22
CA ASN A 206 0.83 -5.57 0.49
C ASN A 206 -0.70 -5.57 0.30
N GLU A 207 -1.19 -6.10 -0.81
CA GLU A 207 -2.63 -6.26 -1.01
C GLU A 207 -3.15 -7.53 -0.32
N LEU A 208 -2.47 -8.65 -0.50
CA LEU A 208 -2.90 -9.93 0.06
C LEU A 208 -2.99 -9.93 1.58
N ILE A 209 -2.05 -9.24 2.26
CA ILE A 209 -2.00 -9.19 3.73
C ILE A 209 -3.25 -8.56 4.37
N LYS A 210 -3.96 -7.71 3.65
CA LYS A 210 -5.20 -7.07 4.12
C LYS A 210 -6.34 -8.07 4.33
N GLU A 211 -6.29 -9.20 3.62
CA GLU A 211 -7.36 -10.21 3.59
C GLU A 211 -7.02 -11.47 4.39
N ILE A 212 -5.75 -11.83 4.52
CA ILE A 212 -5.32 -13.09 5.12
C ILE A 212 -5.18 -12.99 6.64
N HIS A 213 -5.67 -14.02 7.32
CA HIS A 213 -5.40 -14.29 8.75
C HIS A 213 -4.27 -15.32 8.88
N SER A 214 -3.36 -15.11 9.83
CA SER A 214 -2.27 -16.04 10.11
C SER A 214 -1.98 -16.16 11.61
N ASP A 215 -1.65 -17.38 12.04
CA ASP A 215 -1.08 -17.57 13.36
C ASP A 215 0.40 -17.18 13.34
N ILE A 216 1.12 -17.60 12.29
CA ILE A 216 2.49 -17.17 11.99
C ILE A 216 2.52 -16.51 10.60
N LEU A 217 2.92 -15.26 10.54
CA LEU A 217 3.23 -14.54 9.31
C LEU A 217 4.75 -14.50 9.14
N TYR A 218 5.27 -15.23 8.17
CA TYR A 218 6.67 -15.20 7.79
C TYR A 218 6.89 -14.23 6.62
N LEU A 219 7.83 -13.32 6.80
CA LEU A 219 8.17 -12.28 5.83
C LEU A 219 9.66 -12.39 5.48
N ASP A 220 9.96 -12.57 4.20
CA ASP A 220 11.32 -12.55 3.63
C ASP A 220 11.34 -11.68 2.36
N PRO A 221 11.03 -10.37 2.49
CA PRO A 221 10.97 -9.49 1.33
C PRO A 221 12.34 -9.37 0.66
N PRO A 222 12.40 -9.07 -0.65
CA PRO A 222 13.64 -8.74 -1.32
C PRO A 222 14.44 -7.69 -0.55
N TYR A 223 15.70 -7.95 -0.26
CA TYR A 223 16.54 -7.08 0.56
C TYR A 223 17.70 -6.40 -0.20
N ASN A 224 17.87 -6.71 -1.49
CA ASN A 224 18.93 -6.10 -2.31
C ASN A 224 18.35 -5.31 -3.50
N SER A 225 19.19 -4.46 -4.11
CA SER A 225 18.76 -3.61 -5.24
C SER A 225 18.51 -4.36 -6.56
N ARG A 226 18.84 -5.64 -6.64
CA ARG A 226 18.68 -6.45 -7.86
C ARG A 226 17.27 -7.03 -7.91
N GLN A 227 16.55 -6.78 -9.00
CA GLN A 227 15.21 -7.32 -9.22
C GLN A 227 15.26 -8.83 -9.46
N TYR A 228 14.44 -9.59 -8.74
CA TYR A 228 14.36 -11.04 -8.92
C TYR A 228 13.81 -11.40 -10.29
N ALA A 229 12.89 -10.62 -10.85
CA ALA A 229 12.37 -10.79 -12.20
C ALA A 229 13.50 -10.75 -13.26
N SER A 230 14.52 -9.89 -13.10
CA SER A 230 15.67 -9.86 -13.99
C SER A 230 16.66 -11.00 -13.73
N ASN A 231 16.85 -11.39 -12.46
CA ASN A 231 17.77 -12.47 -12.11
C ASN A 231 17.30 -13.84 -12.57
N TYR A 232 15.98 -14.04 -12.69
CA TYR A 232 15.34 -15.32 -13.00
C TYR A 232 14.42 -15.27 -14.22
N PHE A 233 14.65 -14.29 -15.11
CA PHE A 233 13.77 -14.01 -16.24
C PHE A 233 13.57 -15.21 -17.18
N ILE A 234 14.55 -16.11 -17.32
CA ILE A 234 14.41 -17.34 -18.12
C ILE A 234 13.43 -18.32 -17.45
N LEU A 235 13.53 -18.48 -16.13
CA LEU A 235 12.59 -19.34 -15.40
C LEU A 235 11.17 -18.79 -15.47
N GLU A 236 11.06 -17.46 -15.39
CA GLU A 236 9.78 -16.76 -15.53
C GLU A 236 9.19 -16.94 -16.93
N LEU A 237 10.00 -16.75 -17.99
CA LEU A 237 9.61 -17.02 -19.37
C LEU A 237 9.09 -18.45 -19.56
N ILE A 238 9.78 -19.44 -18.99
CA ILE A 238 9.37 -20.84 -19.09
C ILE A 238 8.06 -21.09 -18.32
N ALA A 239 7.87 -20.44 -17.17
CA ALA A 239 6.65 -20.61 -16.40
C ALA A 239 5.45 -19.93 -17.07
N GLU A 240 5.58 -18.69 -17.50
CA GLU A 240 4.52 -17.95 -18.20
C GLU A 240 4.22 -18.53 -19.58
N GLY A 241 5.25 -18.99 -20.30
CA GLY A 241 5.15 -19.37 -21.71
C GLY A 241 5.18 -18.15 -22.65
N TRP A 242 5.26 -18.42 -23.95
CA TRP A 242 5.37 -17.45 -25.04
C TRP A 242 4.32 -17.68 -26.14
N PHE A 243 3.26 -18.41 -25.81
CA PHE A 243 2.27 -18.88 -26.79
C PHE A 243 1.20 -17.83 -27.11
N LYS A 244 0.87 -16.97 -26.16
CA LYS A 244 -0.12 -15.91 -26.34
C LYS A 244 0.48 -14.68 -27.01
N GLU A 245 1.66 -14.30 -26.56
CA GLU A 245 2.42 -13.16 -27.06
C GLU A 245 3.90 -13.51 -27.03
N THR A 246 4.61 -13.28 -28.15
CA THR A 246 6.07 -13.52 -28.19
C THR A 246 6.77 -12.38 -27.47
N PRO A 247 7.47 -12.67 -26.36
CA PRO A 247 8.14 -11.63 -25.58
C PRO A 247 9.25 -10.92 -26.39
N LYS A 248 9.31 -9.60 -26.28
CA LYS A 248 10.43 -8.83 -26.82
C LYS A 248 11.63 -9.02 -25.91
N ILE A 249 12.79 -9.25 -26.52
CA ILE A 249 14.06 -9.45 -25.83
C ILE A 249 15.06 -8.35 -26.18
N TYR A 250 15.91 -7.98 -25.24
CA TYR A 250 16.83 -6.87 -25.35
C TYR A 250 18.25 -7.25 -24.90
N GLY A 251 19.24 -6.59 -25.50
CA GLY A 251 20.64 -6.71 -25.14
C GLY A 251 21.27 -8.06 -25.42
N GLU A 252 22.56 -8.19 -25.06
CA GLU A 252 23.37 -9.39 -25.29
C GLU A 252 22.84 -10.60 -24.52
N THR A 253 22.29 -10.38 -23.32
CA THR A 253 21.77 -11.44 -22.46
C THR A 253 20.38 -11.92 -22.85
N GLY A 254 19.68 -11.21 -23.78
CA GLY A 254 18.32 -11.55 -24.17
C GLY A 254 17.29 -11.30 -23.06
N MET A 255 17.50 -10.29 -22.23
CA MET A 255 16.57 -9.89 -21.18
C MET A 255 15.21 -9.51 -21.79
N ARG A 256 14.11 -9.99 -21.18
CA ARG A 256 12.77 -9.55 -21.52
C ARG A 256 12.37 -8.29 -20.75
N GLU A 257 11.30 -7.63 -21.20
CA GLU A 257 10.66 -6.59 -20.41
C GLU A 257 10.04 -7.16 -19.12
N TYR A 258 10.27 -6.50 -17.98
CA TYR A 258 9.80 -6.93 -16.66
C TYR A 258 9.36 -5.77 -15.77
N ASP A 259 9.06 -4.60 -16.34
CA ASP A 259 8.72 -3.38 -15.58
C ASP A 259 7.51 -3.57 -14.67
N HIS A 260 6.52 -4.35 -15.10
CA HIS A 260 5.34 -4.73 -14.33
C HIS A 260 5.63 -5.68 -13.16
N GLN A 261 6.81 -6.30 -13.12
CA GLN A 261 7.26 -7.24 -12.08
C GLN A 261 8.32 -6.63 -11.14
N LYS A 262 8.61 -5.33 -11.26
CA LYS A 262 9.58 -4.67 -10.38
C LYS A 262 9.06 -4.61 -8.95
N SER A 263 9.83 -5.18 -8.03
CA SER A 263 9.52 -5.12 -6.60
C SER A 263 9.91 -3.77 -6.01
N LYS A 264 9.00 -3.15 -5.25
CA LYS A 264 9.23 -1.93 -4.46
C LYS A 264 10.30 -2.15 -3.39
N TYR A 265 10.43 -3.38 -2.89
CA TYR A 265 11.40 -3.78 -1.87
C TYR A 265 12.85 -3.76 -2.35
N CYS A 266 13.10 -3.75 -3.67
CA CYS A 266 14.44 -3.65 -4.25
C CYS A 266 14.94 -2.21 -4.43
N SER A 267 14.15 -1.19 -4.10
CA SER A 267 14.50 0.22 -4.27
C SER A 267 14.78 0.89 -2.92
N LYS A 268 15.91 1.59 -2.78
CA LYS A 268 16.26 2.34 -1.55
C LYS A 268 15.21 3.39 -1.17
N THR A 269 14.50 3.95 -2.15
CA THR A 269 13.50 5.01 -1.93
C THR A 269 12.12 4.47 -1.55
N SER A 270 11.78 3.23 -1.90
CA SER A 270 10.44 2.67 -1.69
C SER A 270 10.40 1.48 -0.74
N ALA A 271 11.54 0.80 -0.48
CA ALA A 271 11.55 -0.44 0.30
C ALA A 271 11.02 -0.26 1.74
N LEU A 272 11.48 0.79 2.43
CA LEU A 272 11.02 1.08 3.79
C LEU A 272 9.52 1.41 3.82
N ILE A 273 9.04 2.20 2.86
CA ILE A 273 7.63 2.59 2.75
C ILE A 273 6.75 1.34 2.51
N ALA A 274 7.20 0.45 1.60
CA ALA A 274 6.48 -0.79 1.31
C ALA A 274 6.45 -1.74 2.52
N LEU A 275 7.58 -1.86 3.25
CA LEU A 275 7.65 -2.66 4.47
C LEU A 275 6.76 -2.09 5.57
N GLU A 276 6.77 -0.78 5.77
CA GLU A 276 5.94 -0.09 6.76
C GLU A 276 4.45 -0.33 6.48
N ASP A 277 4.02 -0.17 5.22
CA ASP A 277 2.65 -0.44 4.81
C ASP A 277 2.26 -1.91 5.05
N LEU A 278 3.13 -2.86 4.69
CA LEU A 278 2.93 -4.29 4.93
C LEU A 278 2.73 -4.59 6.42
N ILE A 279 3.63 -4.09 7.27
CA ILE A 279 3.61 -4.32 8.72
C ILE A 279 2.38 -3.70 9.37
N LEU A 280 2.00 -2.48 9.01
CA LEU A 280 0.82 -1.81 9.55
C LEU A 280 -0.49 -2.52 9.15
N ASN A 281 -0.51 -3.21 8.00
CA ASN A 281 -1.65 -4.02 7.55
C ASN A 281 -1.65 -5.47 8.08
N SER A 282 -0.59 -5.88 8.80
CA SER A 282 -0.45 -7.25 9.35
C SER A 282 -1.17 -7.48 10.68
N SER A 283 -2.14 -6.64 11.07
CA SER A 283 -2.85 -6.72 12.36
C SER A 283 -3.66 -8.01 12.57
N LYS A 284 -3.92 -8.76 11.48
CA LYS A 284 -4.60 -10.05 11.51
C LYS A 284 -3.64 -11.24 11.78
N ALA A 285 -2.34 -10.98 11.92
CA ALA A 285 -1.36 -11.98 12.30
C ALA A 285 -1.26 -12.08 13.82
N GLN A 286 -1.17 -13.31 14.36
CA GLN A 286 -0.90 -13.51 15.78
C GLN A 286 0.56 -13.23 16.11
N TYR A 287 1.48 -13.71 15.24
CA TYR A 287 2.92 -13.43 15.31
C TYR A 287 3.46 -13.12 13.92
N ILE A 288 4.44 -12.22 13.87
CA ILE A 288 5.20 -11.90 12.66
C ILE A 288 6.64 -12.31 12.89
N VAL A 289 7.21 -13.04 11.93
CA VAL A 289 8.64 -13.38 11.86
C VAL A 289 9.20 -12.77 10.58
N LEU A 290 9.91 -11.65 10.72
CA LEU A 290 10.57 -10.99 9.58
C LEU A 290 12.03 -11.43 9.50
N SER A 291 12.42 -12.02 8.37
CA SER A 291 13.81 -12.37 8.04
C SER A 291 14.44 -11.23 7.22
N TYR A 292 15.59 -10.74 7.63
CA TYR A 292 16.28 -9.68 6.92
C TYR A 292 17.80 -9.70 7.13
N ASN A 293 18.54 -9.58 6.03
CA ASN A 293 20.00 -9.60 6.05
C ASN A 293 20.57 -8.23 6.43
N ASN A 294 21.72 -8.21 7.13
CA ASN A 294 22.39 -6.97 7.53
C ASN A 294 22.92 -6.10 6.37
N GLU A 295 23.09 -6.69 5.17
CA GLU A 295 23.50 -5.97 3.93
C GLU A 295 22.28 -5.45 3.14
N GLY A 296 21.06 -5.57 3.70
CA GLY A 296 19.84 -5.17 3.02
C GLY A 296 19.71 -3.65 2.82
N VAL A 297 18.84 -3.24 1.88
CA VAL A 297 18.62 -1.82 1.53
C VAL A 297 17.96 -1.02 2.66
N ILE A 298 17.25 -1.69 3.59
CA ILE A 298 16.60 -1.06 4.75
C ILE A 298 17.51 -1.23 5.98
N PRO A 299 17.91 -0.14 6.65
CA PRO A 299 18.69 -0.22 7.89
C PRO A 299 17.94 -0.98 8.99
N GLN A 300 18.65 -1.80 9.78
CA GLN A 300 18.05 -2.57 10.88
C GLN A 300 17.30 -1.71 11.89
N ALA A 301 17.85 -0.54 12.24
CA ALA A 301 17.20 0.40 13.15
C ALA A 301 15.83 0.86 12.63
N ALA A 302 15.70 1.09 11.32
CA ALA A 302 14.43 1.44 10.69
C ALA A 302 13.42 0.28 10.74
N ILE A 303 13.89 -0.96 10.51
CA ILE A 303 13.05 -2.17 10.66
C ILE A 303 12.53 -2.30 12.10
N GLN A 304 13.40 -2.17 13.08
CA GLN A 304 13.02 -2.23 14.51
C GLN A 304 12.04 -1.13 14.89
N GLN A 305 12.23 0.09 14.35
CA GLN A 305 11.31 1.20 14.57
C GLN A 305 9.92 0.91 14.01
N VAL A 306 9.84 0.40 12.78
CA VAL A 306 8.56 0.06 12.13
C VAL A 306 7.84 -1.06 12.91
N LEU A 307 8.55 -2.16 13.22
CA LEU A 307 8.00 -3.27 13.99
C LEU A 307 7.58 -2.86 15.40
N GLY A 308 8.37 -2.01 16.06
CA GLY A 308 8.08 -1.49 17.41
C GLY A 308 6.77 -0.70 17.51
N ARG A 309 6.26 -0.16 16.40
CA ARG A 309 4.94 0.52 16.36
C ARG A 309 3.78 -0.43 16.58
N ILE A 310 3.92 -1.70 16.19
CA ILE A 310 2.84 -2.69 16.28
C ILE A 310 2.98 -3.64 17.46
N GLY A 311 4.17 -3.82 18.03
CA GLY A 311 4.39 -4.76 19.13
C GLY A 311 5.77 -4.66 19.75
N THR A 312 6.06 -5.56 20.71
CA THR A 312 7.41 -5.75 21.25
C THR A 312 8.23 -6.58 20.27
N VAL A 313 9.45 -6.15 19.98
CA VAL A 313 10.34 -6.78 19.00
C VAL A 313 11.43 -7.55 19.70
N GLU A 314 11.51 -8.85 19.44
CA GLU A 314 12.66 -9.68 19.81
C GLU A 314 13.51 -9.93 18.55
N THR A 315 14.83 -9.76 18.66
CA THR A 315 15.76 -9.96 17.54
C THR A 315 16.67 -11.14 17.80
N PHE A 316 16.72 -12.06 16.84
CA PHE A 316 17.60 -13.23 16.83
C PHE A 316 18.53 -13.12 15.63
N THR A 317 19.81 -13.44 15.83
CA THR A 317 20.83 -13.30 14.78
C THR A 317 21.59 -14.60 14.59
N GLU A 318 21.77 -15.00 13.33
CA GLU A 318 22.59 -16.15 12.95
C GLU A 318 23.66 -15.75 11.94
N ASN A 319 24.89 -16.24 12.17
CA ASN A 319 26.05 -15.93 11.33
C ASN A 319 26.05 -16.82 10.09
N HIS A 320 26.23 -16.19 8.91
CA HIS A 320 26.36 -16.89 7.65
C HIS A 320 27.68 -16.60 6.95
N LYS A 321 28.27 -17.63 6.36
CA LYS A 321 29.37 -17.44 5.41
C LYS A 321 28.82 -16.83 4.12
N ARG A 322 29.36 -15.70 3.71
CA ARG A 322 29.03 -15.04 2.44
C ARG A 322 29.15 -16.02 1.27
N TYR A 323 28.17 -16.02 0.37
CA TYR A 323 28.26 -16.82 -0.87
C TYR A 323 29.39 -16.22 -1.73
N LYS A 324 30.48 -16.98 -1.95
CA LYS A 324 31.58 -16.53 -2.80
C LYS A 324 31.11 -16.47 -4.25
N SER A 325 31.08 -15.32 -4.87
CA SER A 325 31.13 -15.20 -6.32
C SER A 325 32.57 -15.49 -6.78
N ILE A 326 32.72 -16.22 -7.89
CA ILE A 326 33.98 -16.79 -8.39
C ILE A 326 35.10 -15.72 -8.61
N ASN A 327 34.77 -14.43 -8.64
CA ASN A 327 35.69 -13.34 -9.03
C ASN A 327 36.01 -12.32 -7.92
N GLN A 328 35.73 -12.59 -6.63
CA GLN A 328 36.13 -11.67 -5.57
C GLN A 328 37.20 -12.28 -4.66
N THR A 329 38.45 -11.85 -4.84
CA THR A 329 39.50 -11.93 -3.83
C THR A 329 39.22 -10.92 -2.72
N VAL A 330 38.40 -11.33 -1.72
CA VAL A 330 38.17 -10.52 -0.52
C VAL A 330 39.24 -10.91 0.50
N LYS A 331 40.06 -9.97 0.91
CA LYS A 331 41.12 -10.14 1.93
C LYS A 331 40.60 -10.39 3.35
N ASP A 332 39.31 -10.12 3.62
CA ASP A 332 38.64 -10.42 4.88
C ASP A 332 37.26 -11.10 4.64
N PRO A 333 36.96 -12.22 5.30
CA PRO A 333 35.63 -12.79 5.26
C PRO A 333 34.70 -11.94 6.15
N GLN A 334 34.10 -10.88 5.57
CA GLN A 334 33.03 -10.18 6.26
C GLN A 334 31.88 -11.19 6.49
N LEU A 335 31.60 -11.44 7.76
CA LEU A 335 30.47 -12.26 8.16
C LEU A 335 29.17 -11.53 7.79
N THR A 336 28.30 -12.20 7.05
CA THR A 336 26.94 -11.74 6.86
C THR A 336 26.06 -12.34 7.93
N PHE A 337 25.16 -11.53 8.46
CA PHE A 337 24.24 -11.93 9.50
C PHE A 337 22.82 -11.96 8.95
N GLU A 338 22.09 -13.03 9.24
CA GLU A 338 20.65 -13.04 9.05
C GLU A 338 19.98 -12.74 10.39
N ASN A 339 19.07 -11.78 10.37
CA ASN A 339 18.28 -11.41 11.55
C ASN A 339 16.85 -11.89 11.36
N LEU A 340 16.30 -12.49 12.40
CA LEU A 340 14.88 -12.77 12.53
C LEU A 340 14.30 -11.86 13.60
N PHE A 341 13.34 -11.04 13.21
CA PHE A 341 12.59 -10.18 14.11
C PHE A 341 11.26 -10.85 14.42
N LEU A 342 11.07 -11.25 15.67
CA LEU A 342 9.82 -11.81 16.16
C LEU A 342 9.00 -10.71 16.81
N VAL A 343 7.74 -10.58 16.39
CA VAL A 343 6.81 -9.58 16.93
C VAL A 343 5.45 -10.22 17.17
N GLN A 344 4.88 -9.95 18.33
CA GLN A 344 3.46 -10.18 18.59
C GLN A 344 2.71 -8.85 18.42
N PRO A 345 1.93 -8.68 17.34
CA PRO A 345 1.16 -7.46 17.13
C PRO A 345 0.16 -7.24 18.26
N ARG A 346 0.02 -6.00 18.70
CA ARG A 346 -1.06 -5.61 19.60
C ARG A 346 -2.40 -5.82 18.90
N LYS A 347 -3.38 -6.37 19.60
CA LYS A 347 -4.71 -6.72 19.03
C LYS A 347 -5.47 -5.55 18.39
N THR A 348 -5.09 -4.32 18.69
CA THR A 348 -5.62 -3.10 18.07
C THR A 348 -4.48 -2.15 17.72
N VAL A 349 -4.07 -2.12 16.45
CA VAL A 349 -3.32 -0.99 15.91
C VAL A 349 -4.35 0.12 15.65
N ASN A 350 -4.42 1.11 16.55
CA ASN A 350 -5.24 2.31 16.34
C ASN A 350 -4.61 3.14 15.22
N LYS A 351 -4.93 2.82 13.97
CA LYS A 351 -4.52 3.62 12.82
C LYS A 351 -5.18 5.01 12.90
N THR A 352 -4.39 6.05 12.66
CA THR A 352 -4.92 7.42 12.53
C THR A 352 -5.78 7.56 11.27
N ASN A 353 -5.36 6.89 10.17
CA ASN A 353 -6.02 6.91 8.87
C ASN A 353 -5.64 5.66 8.03
N ASN A 354 -6.15 5.56 6.80
CA ASN A 354 -5.85 4.48 5.86
C ASN A 354 -4.83 4.85 4.78
N LEU A 355 -4.13 5.98 4.92
CA LEU A 355 -3.15 6.40 3.93
C LEU A 355 -2.04 5.37 3.80
N THR A 356 -1.64 5.10 2.57
CA THR A 356 -0.38 4.40 2.27
C THR A 356 0.81 5.28 2.68
N GLY A 357 1.99 4.72 2.87
CA GLY A 357 3.19 5.49 3.20
C GLY A 357 3.50 6.60 2.18
N LYS A 358 3.20 6.37 0.89
CA LYS A 358 3.34 7.37 -0.17
C LYS A 358 2.34 8.53 -0.02
N GLU A 359 1.08 8.22 0.20
CA GLU A 359 0.03 9.23 0.42
C GLU A 359 0.27 10.00 1.72
N TRP A 360 0.71 9.31 2.78
CA TRP A 360 1.11 9.95 4.04
C TRP A 360 2.21 10.98 3.81
N LEU A 361 3.28 10.61 3.12
CA LEU A 361 4.37 11.53 2.78
C LEU A 361 3.85 12.73 1.97
N GLN A 362 3.04 12.49 0.94
CA GLN A 362 2.46 13.57 0.13
C GLN A 362 1.53 14.50 0.94
N ASN A 363 0.76 13.95 1.87
CA ASN A 363 -0.14 14.74 2.72
C ASN A 363 0.59 15.45 3.88
N SER A 364 1.82 15.02 4.21
CA SER A 364 2.65 15.67 5.24
C SER A 364 3.38 16.94 4.75
N PHE A 365 3.30 17.27 3.45
CA PHE A 365 3.86 18.52 2.97
C PHE A 365 3.04 19.70 3.49
N SER A 366 3.74 20.74 3.98
CA SER A 366 3.09 21.90 4.61
C SER A 366 2.30 22.79 3.65
N ILE A 367 2.49 22.65 2.33
CA ILE A 367 1.76 23.41 1.31
C ILE A 367 0.94 22.45 0.45
N TRP A 368 -0.38 22.66 0.47
CA TRP A 368 -1.33 21.87 -0.32
C TRP A 368 -1.82 22.67 -1.52
N ARG A 369 -1.65 22.10 -2.72
CA ARG A 369 -2.00 22.69 -4.02
C ARG A 369 -3.05 21.85 -4.73
N ASP A 370 -3.57 22.38 -5.85
CA ASP A 370 -4.48 21.69 -6.77
C ASP A 370 -5.82 21.23 -6.15
N LEU A 371 -6.23 21.93 -5.09
CA LEU A 371 -7.47 21.69 -4.36
C LEU A 371 -8.57 22.71 -4.71
N GLY A 372 -8.58 23.16 -5.95
CA GLY A 372 -9.55 24.14 -6.46
C GLY A 372 -10.99 23.62 -6.52
N LYS A 373 -11.93 24.54 -6.74
CA LYS A 373 -13.37 24.28 -6.82
C LYS A 373 -13.74 23.36 -7.96
N THR A 374 -14.70 22.48 -7.73
CA THR A 374 -15.37 21.69 -8.77
C THR A 374 -16.30 22.59 -9.61
N GLU A 375 -16.77 22.11 -10.75
CA GLU A 375 -17.73 22.87 -11.59
C GLU A 375 -19.06 23.11 -10.87
N GLU A 376 -19.49 22.19 -10.00
CA GLU A 376 -20.65 22.38 -9.14
C GLU A 376 -20.41 23.52 -8.13
N GLU A 377 -19.25 23.52 -7.45
CA GLU A 377 -18.91 24.52 -6.45
C GLU A 377 -18.72 25.94 -7.04
N LYS A 378 -18.34 26.05 -8.31
CA LYS A 378 -18.26 27.34 -9.00
C LYS A 378 -19.63 27.98 -9.23
N LYS A 379 -20.69 27.18 -9.32
CA LYS A 379 -22.09 27.65 -9.54
C LYS A 379 -22.80 28.03 -8.25
N LEU A 380 -22.19 27.73 -7.08
CA LEU A 380 -22.83 28.06 -5.79
C LEU A 380 -22.74 29.53 -5.45
N HIS A 381 -23.87 30.10 -5.04
CA HIS A 381 -23.97 31.46 -4.55
C HIS A 381 -23.62 31.57 -3.04
N HIS A 382 -22.44 31.01 -2.66
CA HIS A 382 -21.95 31.10 -1.28
C HIS A 382 -20.68 31.97 -1.23
N PRO A 383 -20.56 32.90 -0.30
CA PRO A 383 -19.47 33.90 -0.29
C PRO A 383 -18.08 33.30 -0.04
N ALA A 384 -17.99 32.25 0.77
CA ALA A 384 -16.73 31.56 1.08
C ALA A 384 -16.98 30.06 1.16
N ILE A 385 -16.47 29.29 0.21
CA ILE A 385 -16.70 27.86 0.14
C ILE A 385 -15.39 27.12 0.38
N PHE A 386 -15.41 26.18 1.29
CA PHE A 386 -14.46 25.06 1.30
C PHE A 386 -14.63 24.23 0.04
N THR A 387 -13.55 23.70 -0.49
CA THR A 387 -13.67 22.78 -1.61
C THR A 387 -13.82 21.34 -1.11
N ILE A 388 -14.64 20.55 -1.79
CA ILE A 388 -14.79 19.12 -1.48
C ILE A 388 -13.44 18.40 -1.56
N LYS A 389 -12.55 18.78 -2.47
CA LYS A 389 -11.21 18.23 -2.59
C LYS A 389 -10.38 18.44 -1.32
N LEU A 390 -10.41 19.67 -0.78
CA LEU A 390 -9.70 20.00 0.46
C LEU A 390 -10.22 19.19 1.63
N VAL A 391 -11.54 19.24 1.86
CA VAL A 391 -12.17 18.55 3.01
C VAL A 391 -12.00 17.06 2.90
N SER A 392 -12.14 16.47 1.71
CA SER A 392 -11.90 15.04 1.49
C SER A 392 -10.47 14.63 1.87
N LYS A 393 -9.48 15.45 1.49
CA LYS A 393 -8.08 15.22 1.85
C LYS A 393 -7.84 15.37 3.37
N LEU A 394 -8.48 16.33 4.03
CA LEU A 394 -8.43 16.47 5.49
C LEU A 394 -9.03 15.26 6.20
N ILE A 395 -10.17 14.75 5.74
CA ILE A 395 -10.82 13.56 6.30
C ILE A 395 -9.91 12.34 6.14
N ASP A 396 -9.32 12.13 4.95
CA ASP A 396 -8.41 11.01 4.70
C ASP A 396 -7.17 11.06 5.59
N THR A 397 -6.70 12.27 5.92
CA THR A 397 -5.47 12.46 6.70
C THR A 397 -5.72 12.36 8.22
N PHE A 398 -6.81 12.96 8.73
CA PHE A 398 -7.00 13.20 10.16
C PHE A 398 -8.16 12.42 10.79
N CYS A 399 -9.00 11.74 9.99
CA CYS A 399 -10.13 10.98 10.53
C CYS A 399 -9.82 9.48 10.56
N LYS A 400 -10.24 8.79 11.61
CA LYS A 400 -10.13 7.34 11.73
C LYS A 400 -10.77 6.63 10.53
N PRO A 401 -10.15 5.54 10.04
CA PRO A 401 -10.65 4.83 8.86
C PRO A 401 -12.08 4.31 9.03
N ASN A 402 -12.38 3.70 10.18
CA ASN A 402 -13.67 3.09 10.44
C ASN A 402 -14.42 3.83 11.55
N GLY A 403 -15.70 4.13 11.34
CA GLY A 403 -16.62 4.64 12.36
C GLY A 403 -16.31 6.07 12.87
N GLY A 404 -15.51 6.87 12.16
CA GLY A 404 -15.22 8.24 12.56
C GLY A 404 -16.44 9.15 12.47
N LYS A 405 -16.64 10.05 13.48
CA LYS A 405 -17.69 11.07 13.50
C LYS A 405 -17.09 12.45 13.29
N ILE A 406 -17.62 13.17 12.31
CA ILE A 406 -17.10 14.47 11.85
C ILE A 406 -18.09 15.57 12.23
N LEU A 407 -17.54 16.68 12.71
CA LEU A 407 -18.28 17.91 13.06
C LEU A 407 -17.84 19.06 12.17
N ASP A 408 -18.79 19.88 11.74
CA ASP A 408 -18.54 21.22 11.24
C ASP A 408 -19.43 22.21 12.00
N CYS A 409 -18.82 23.09 12.77
CA CYS A 409 -19.56 24.06 13.57
C CYS A 409 -19.93 25.35 12.82
N PHE A 410 -19.52 25.51 11.55
CA PHE A 410 -19.94 26.57 10.63
C PHE A 410 -20.19 25.94 9.24
N ALA A 411 -21.20 25.06 9.16
CA ALA A 411 -21.39 24.15 8.06
C ALA A 411 -21.71 24.81 6.71
N GLY A 412 -22.29 26.02 6.71
CA GLY A 412 -22.64 26.77 5.50
C GLY A 412 -23.41 25.89 4.50
N SER A 413 -22.97 25.84 3.25
CA SER A 413 -23.57 25.00 2.20
C SER A 413 -23.27 23.51 2.33
N GLY A 414 -22.68 23.03 3.44
CA GLY A 414 -22.58 21.61 3.82
C GLY A 414 -21.44 20.84 3.17
N THR A 415 -20.36 21.49 2.71
CA THR A 415 -19.25 20.80 2.03
C THR A 415 -18.60 19.73 2.90
N THR A 416 -18.39 20.02 4.20
CA THR A 416 -17.83 19.04 5.16
C THR A 416 -18.73 17.84 5.34
N LEU A 417 -20.04 18.08 5.44
CA LEU A 417 -21.04 17.01 5.59
C LEU A 417 -21.08 16.10 4.35
N ILE A 418 -21.15 16.70 3.15
CA ILE A 418 -21.14 15.96 1.88
C ILE A 418 -19.86 15.13 1.76
N SER A 419 -18.69 15.72 2.06
CA SER A 419 -17.40 15.01 1.99
C SER A 419 -17.34 13.81 2.96
N GLY A 420 -17.87 14.00 4.17
CA GLY A 420 -17.94 12.94 5.18
C GLY A 420 -18.89 11.82 4.79
N LEU A 421 -20.11 12.15 4.31
CA LEU A 421 -21.10 11.16 3.83
C LEU A 421 -20.57 10.33 2.65
N LYS A 422 -19.86 10.95 1.69
CA LYS A 422 -19.22 10.26 0.57
C LYS A 422 -18.13 9.26 1.03
N LYS A 423 -17.63 9.41 2.24
CA LYS A 423 -16.61 8.55 2.86
C LYS A 423 -17.22 7.67 3.97
N GLU A 424 -18.54 7.50 3.96
CA GLU A 424 -19.26 6.65 4.91
C GLU A 424 -19.00 7.02 6.39
N LYS A 425 -18.79 8.33 6.65
CA LYS A 425 -18.60 8.84 8.01
C LYS A 425 -19.91 9.36 8.58
N ALA A 426 -20.08 9.22 9.90
CA ALA A 426 -21.12 9.94 10.61
C ALA A 426 -20.74 11.43 10.62
N VAL A 427 -21.69 12.30 10.29
CA VAL A 427 -21.45 13.74 10.20
C VAL A 427 -22.52 14.51 10.97
N ILE A 428 -22.12 15.68 11.49
CA ILE A 428 -23.04 16.63 12.11
C ILE A 428 -22.56 18.05 11.79
N GLY A 429 -23.48 18.94 11.40
CA GLY A 429 -23.19 20.32 11.06
C GLY A 429 -24.06 21.30 11.82
N PHE A 430 -23.49 22.46 12.15
CA PHE A 430 -24.18 23.60 12.76
C PHE A 430 -24.06 24.81 11.86
N ASP A 431 -25.14 25.54 11.72
CA ASP A 431 -25.17 26.86 11.11
C ASP A 431 -26.40 27.65 11.60
N LEU A 432 -26.39 28.96 11.51
CA LEU A 432 -27.51 29.80 11.87
C LEU A 432 -28.56 29.89 10.74
N SER A 433 -28.17 29.59 9.49
CA SER A 433 -29.00 29.78 8.31
C SER A 433 -29.80 28.53 7.93
N SER A 434 -31.13 28.68 7.91
CA SER A 434 -32.03 27.66 7.33
C SER A 434 -31.91 27.55 5.81
N GLU A 435 -31.51 28.62 5.14
CA GLU A 435 -31.27 28.63 3.69
C GLU A 435 -30.06 27.78 3.31
N TYR A 436 -28.97 27.87 4.09
CA TYR A 436 -27.81 27.03 3.90
C TYR A 436 -28.14 25.54 4.18
N LYS A 437 -28.98 25.27 5.16
CA LYS A 437 -29.50 23.89 5.35
C LYS A 437 -30.21 23.37 4.09
N GLN A 438 -31.06 24.18 3.49
CA GLN A 438 -31.76 23.78 2.26
C GLN A 438 -30.77 23.61 1.07
N GLN A 439 -29.78 24.52 0.96
CA GLN A 439 -28.71 24.39 -0.04
C GLN A 439 -27.92 23.08 0.14
N PHE A 440 -27.57 22.72 1.39
CA PHE A 440 -26.92 21.45 1.70
C PHE A 440 -27.75 20.25 1.22
N ILE A 441 -29.05 20.20 1.57
CA ILE A 441 -29.93 19.10 1.17
C ILE A 441 -30.00 19.00 -0.36
N ASN A 442 -30.21 20.11 -1.05
CA ASN A 442 -30.27 20.15 -2.51
C ASN A 442 -28.94 19.70 -3.17
N ARG A 443 -27.80 20.15 -2.65
CA ARG A 443 -26.48 19.73 -3.13
C ARG A 443 -26.26 18.23 -2.92
N ALA A 444 -26.52 17.74 -1.70
CA ALA A 444 -26.31 16.33 -1.35
C ALA A 444 -27.11 15.41 -2.26
N THR A 445 -28.40 15.74 -2.49
CA THR A 445 -29.32 14.90 -3.29
C THR A 445 -29.07 15.05 -4.78
N ASN A 446 -29.05 16.27 -5.31
CA ASN A 446 -29.07 16.51 -6.77
C ASN A 446 -27.67 16.44 -7.42
N SER A 447 -26.64 16.88 -6.69
CA SER A 447 -25.27 16.91 -7.26
C SER A 447 -24.42 15.71 -6.87
N TYR A 448 -24.72 15.06 -5.73
CA TYR A 448 -23.89 13.97 -5.20
C TYR A 448 -24.64 12.67 -5.01
N ASN A 449 -25.95 12.59 -5.37
CA ASN A 449 -26.79 11.39 -5.29
C ASN A 449 -26.83 10.76 -3.88
N ILE A 450 -26.74 11.59 -2.83
CA ILE A 450 -26.86 11.12 -1.45
C ILE A 450 -28.36 11.03 -1.12
N PRO A 451 -28.84 9.88 -0.58
CA PRO A 451 -30.25 9.74 -0.22
C PRO A 451 -30.73 10.82 0.75
N ILE A 452 -31.91 11.37 0.50
CA ILE A 452 -32.47 12.48 1.31
C ILE A 452 -32.78 12.05 2.76
N TYR A 453 -33.02 10.75 2.97
CA TYR A 453 -33.41 10.23 4.28
C TYR A 453 -32.34 10.53 5.35
N GLY A 454 -32.77 11.21 6.41
CA GLY A 454 -31.91 11.55 7.55
C GLY A 454 -31.02 12.80 7.38
N LEU A 455 -30.94 13.40 6.19
CA LEU A 455 -30.11 14.60 5.96
C LEU A 455 -30.55 15.79 6.84
N GLU A 456 -31.84 15.91 7.11
CA GLU A 456 -32.37 16.99 7.97
C GLU A 456 -31.88 16.90 9.41
N ASN A 457 -31.61 15.69 9.90
CA ASN A 457 -31.21 15.45 11.29
C ASN A 457 -29.72 15.70 11.55
N ILE A 458 -28.88 15.68 10.51
CA ILE A 458 -27.43 15.88 10.62
C ILE A 458 -27.02 17.34 10.44
N TYR A 459 -27.93 18.20 10.01
CA TYR A 459 -27.71 19.65 9.88
C TYR A 459 -28.63 20.40 10.85
N LEU A 460 -28.02 21.00 11.88
CA LEU A 460 -28.71 21.69 12.96
C LEU A 460 -28.66 23.21 12.75
N VAL A 461 -29.82 23.84 12.62
CA VAL A 461 -29.93 25.29 12.59
C VAL A 461 -29.85 25.78 14.03
N SER A 462 -28.63 26.12 14.47
CA SER A 462 -28.36 26.48 15.88
C SER A 462 -27.03 27.24 16.01
N ASP A 463 -26.92 28.01 17.09
CA ASP A 463 -25.70 28.71 17.46
C ASP A 463 -24.62 27.72 17.97
N SER A 464 -23.44 27.79 17.39
CA SER A 464 -22.31 26.93 17.73
C SER A 464 -21.72 27.17 19.11
N ARG A 465 -22.03 28.30 19.73
CA ARG A 465 -21.71 28.60 21.14
C ARG A 465 -22.53 27.76 22.13
N LYS A 466 -23.53 26.98 21.65
CA LYS A 466 -24.36 26.03 22.41
C LYS A 466 -24.25 24.61 21.91
N LEU A 467 -23.15 24.28 21.24
CA LEU A 467 -22.95 23.00 20.54
C LEU A 467 -23.03 21.80 21.47
N SER A 468 -22.44 21.87 22.67
CA SER A 468 -22.42 20.78 23.65
C SER A 468 -23.81 20.47 24.26
N GLU A 469 -24.82 21.33 24.08
CA GLU A 469 -26.20 21.01 24.45
C GLU A 469 -26.86 19.98 23.52
N LYS A 470 -26.33 19.82 22.30
CA LYS A 470 -26.89 18.96 21.24
C LYS A 470 -25.96 17.85 20.77
N VAL A 471 -24.69 17.89 21.15
CA VAL A 471 -23.68 16.89 20.78
C VAL A 471 -23.10 16.30 22.05
N GLU A 472 -23.11 14.98 22.12
CA GLU A 472 -22.58 14.23 23.25
C GLU A 472 -21.09 14.52 23.49
N ALA A 473 -20.71 14.66 24.75
CA ALA A 473 -19.32 14.90 25.14
C ALA A 473 -18.40 13.77 24.67
N SER A 474 -17.20 14.13 24.20
CA SER A 474 -16.19 13.18 23.73
C SER A 474 -16.71 12.17 22.68
N SER A 475 -17.60 12.61 21.78
CA SER A 475 -18.20 11.78 20.73
C SER A 475 -17.60 12.03 19.34
N ILE A 476 -16.93 13.15 19.10
CA ILE A 476 -16.41 13.59 17.79
C ILE A 476 -14.95 13.18 17.62
N ASP A 477 -14.61 12.61 16.48
CA ASP A 477 -13.24 12.22 16.14
C ASP A 477 -12.47 13.33 15.41
N LEU A 478 -13.16 14.11 14.57
CA LEU A 478 -12.60 15.21 13.78
C LEU A 478 -13.59 16.37 13.68
N CYS A 479 -13.16 17.58 14.00
CA CYS A 479 -13.88 18.80 13.63
C CYS A 479 -13.08 19.52 12.53
N VAL A 480 -13.75 19.82 11.41
CA VAL A 480 -13.20 20.63 10.32
C VAL A 480 -14.15 21.78 10.07
N THR A 481 -13.67 23.01 10.17
CA THR A 481 -14.55 24.18 10.09
C THR A 481 -13.84 25.42 9.57
N SER A 482 -14.61 26.39 9.05
CA SER A 482 -14.16 27.73 8.67
C SER A 482 -15.11 28.77 9.26
N PRO A 483 -14.73 29.44 10.33
CA PRO A 483 -15.56 30.49 10.91
C PRO A 483 -15.67 31.68 9.94
N PRO A 484 -16.71 32.55 10.09
CA PRO A 484 -16.74 33.83 9.40
C PRO A 484 -15.47 34.65 9.65
N TYR A 485 -14.89 35.20 8.56
CA TYR A 485 -13.67 36.01 8.66
C TYR A 485 -14.03 37.46 9.01
N TRP A 486 -14.56 37.69 10.23
CA TRP A 486 -15.01 38.98 10.72
C TRP A 486 -16.09 39.59 9.82
N ASP A 487 -16.23 40.93 9.80
CA ASP A 487 -17.19 41.69 9.00
C ASP A 487 -16.76 41.94 7.53
N ILE A 488 -15.83 41.11 7.01
CA ILE A 488 -15.20 41.38 5.70
C ILE A 488 -16.20 41.28 4.53
N LEU A 489 -17.26 40.49 4.68
CA LEU A 489 -18.30 40.34 3.67
C LEU A 489 -19.39 41.42 3.71
N ASN A 490 -19.46 42.15 4.81
CA ASN A 490 -20.39 43.27 4.98
C ASN A 490 -19.89 44.58 4.32
N ARG A 491 -18.73 44.51 3.67
CA ARG A 491 -18.08 45.68 3.04
C ARG A 491 -17.65 45.34 1.62
N GLN A 492 -17.76 46.38 0.74
CA GLN A 492 -17.26 46.25 -0.63
C GLN A 492 -15.75 46.03 -0.62
N ARG A 493 -15.31 44.94 -1.27
CA ARG A 493 -13.89 44.58 -1.34
C ARG A 493 -13.18 45.47 -2.36
N THR A 494 -12.15 46.17 -1.94
CA THR A 494 -11.34 47.04 -2.82
C THR A 494 -10.46 46.24 -3.79
N ALA A 495 -10.16 44.99 -3.50
CA ALA A 495 -9.26 44.16 -4.32
C ALA A 495 -9.93 43.65 -5.61
N ASP A 496 -11.21 43.30 -5.58
CA ASP A 496 -11.93 42.67 -6.70
C ASP A 496 -13.32 43.30 -6.97
N MET A 497 -13.70 44.38 -6.24
CA MET A 497 -14.93 45.12 -6.39
C MET A 497 -16.22 44.29 -6.35
N LYS A 498 -16.21 43.12 -5.73
CA LYS A 498 -17.39 42.26 -5.60
C LYS A 498 -18.43 42.89 -4.67
N GLU A 499 -19.70 42.66 -5.01
CA GLU A 499 -20.84 43.09 -4.20
C GLU A 499 -20.81 42.49 -2.78
N ASN A 500 -21.44 43.23 -1.83
CA ASN A 500 -21.62 42.75 -0.47
C ASN A 500 -22.47 41.48 -0.45
N ARG A 501 -22.03 40.48 0.29
CA ARG A 501 -22.75 39.22 0.46
C ARG A 501 -22.67 38.76 1.91
N ASN A 502 -23.59 39.24 2.73
CA ASN A 502 -23.68 38.88 4.14
C ASN A 502 -23.97 37.38 4.28
N TYR A 503 -23.50 36.77 5.37
CA TYR A 503 -23.87 35.39 5.70
C TYR A 503 -25.32 35.28 6.15
N SER A 504 -25.75 36.20 7.03
CA SER A 504 -27.13 36.34 7.49
C SER A 504 -27.36 37.75 8.12
N ASP A 505 -28.63 38.13 8.31
CA ASP A 505 -29.02 39.38 9.00
C ASP A 505 -29.20 39.17 10.51
N ARG A 506 -28.84 38.02 11.06
CA ARG A 506 -29.00 37.70 12.49
C ARG A 506 -27.92 38.37 13.33
N LYS A 507 -28.31 38.90 14.50
CA LYS A 507 -27.37 39.53 15.46
C LYS A 507 -26.37 38.53 16.05
N GLU A 508 -26.75 37.25 16.12
CA GLU A 508 -25.92 36.16 16.63
C GLU A 508 -24.81 35.73 15.65
N ASP A 509 -24.87 36.18 14.40
CA ASP A 509 -23.88 35.83 13.37
C ASP A 509 -22.54 36.51 13.65
N LEU A 510 -21.49 35.71 13.77
CA LEU A 510 -20.13 36.18 14.02
C LEU A 510 -19.62 37.10 12.89
N GLY A 511 -20.12 36.92 11.68
CA GLY A 511 -19.83 37.78 10.53
C GLY A 511 -20.38 39.21 10.64
N ASN A 512 -21.29 39.46 11.58
CA ASN A 512 -21.88 40.80 11.83
C ASN A 512 -21.25 41.56 13.00
N ILE A 513 -20.29 40.93 13.71
CA ILE A 513 -19.60 41.57 14.85
C ILE A 513 -18.62 42.60 14.31
N GLU A 514 -18.77 43.89 14.77
CA GLU A 514 -17.90 44.97 14.31
C GLU A 514 -16.57 45.07 15.08
N ASP A 515 -16.57 44.70 16.37
CA ASP A 515 -15.37 44.71 17.21
C ASP A 515 -14.57 43.40 17.07
N TYR A 516 -13.27 43.51 16.81
CA TYR A 516 -12.40 42.35 16.61
C TYR A 516 -12.21 41.50 17.87
N ASN A 517 -12.15 42.15 19.06
CA ASN A 517 -11.97 41.40 20.31
C ASN A 517 -13.26 40.68 20.71
N GLU A 518 -14.43 41.26 20.40
CA GLU A 518 -15.71 40.56 20.57
C GLU A 518 -15.83 39.34 19.66
N LEU A 519 -15.36 39.45 18.40
CA LEU A 519 -15.24 38.31 17.51
C LEU A 519 -14.35 37.19 18.12
N LEU A 520 -13.16 37.57 18.61
CA LEU A 520 -12.24 36.60 19.22
C LEU A 520 -12.83 35.96 20.48
N SER A 521 -13.55 36.71 21.30
CA SER A 521 -14.26 36.19 22.47
C SER A 521 -15.35 35.16 22.08
N SER A 522 -16.11 35.48 21.02
CA SER A 522 -17.13 34.58 20.47
C SER A 522 -16.51 33.30 19.89
N LEU A 523 -15.40 33.39 19.14
CA LEU A 523 -14.66 32.24 18.62
C LEU A 523 -14.07 31.38 19.75
N LYS A 524 -13.57 32.02 20.83
CA LYS A 524 -13.09 31.28 22.02
C LYS A 524 -14.19 30.44 22.65
N SER A 525 -15.41 31.00 22.74
CA SER A 525 -16.58 30.26 23.24
C SER A 525 -16.88 29.04 22.38
N VAL A 526 -16.84 29.17 21.04
CA VAL A 526 -17.01 28.02 20.12
C VAL A 526 -15.88 26.99 20.30
N CYS A 527 -14.63 27.44 20.42
CA CYS A 527 -13.50 26.53 20.68
C CYS A 527 -13.71 25.73 21.98
N GLY A 528 -14.23 26.37 23.03
CA GLY A 528 -14.56 25.68 24.29
C GLY A 528 -15.66 24.61 24.13
N GLU A 529 -16.69 24.91 23.34
CA GLU A 529 -17.77 23.97 23.04
C GLU A 529 -17.23 22.77 22.21
N VAL A 530 -16.42 23.04 21.19
CA VAL A 530 -15.77 22.00 20.38
C VAL A 530 -14.86 21.12 21.24
N TYR A 531 -14.11 21.72 22.20
CA TYR A 531 -13.27 20.96 23.12
C TYR A 531 -14.06 19.94 23.96
N LYS A 532 -15.25 20.30 24.44
CA LYS A 532 -16.11 19.41 25.23
C LYS A 532 -16.50 18.15 24.44
N VAL A 533 -16.83 18.28 23.15
CA VAL A 533 -17.38 17.20 22.32
C VAL A 533 -16.33 16.39 21.58
N ILE A 534 -15.13 16.91 21.34
CA ILE A 534 -14.03 16.16 20.73
C ILE A 534 -13.49 15.11 21.70
N LYS A 535 -13.23 13.89 21.17
CA LYS A 535 -12.58 12.79 21.89
C LYS A 535 -11.13 13.13 22.27
N PRO A 536 -10.58 12.58 23.35
CA PRO A 536 -9.12 12.58 23.56
C PRO A 536 -8.41 12.05 22.30
N LYS A 537 -7.32 12.69 21.88
CA LYS A 537 -6.60 12.49 20.61
C LYS A 537 -7.36 12.86 19.33
N GLY A 538 -8.60 13.31 19.41
CA GLY A 538 -9.35 13.83 18.25
C GLY A 538 -8.77 15.14 17.73
N TYR A 539 -8.98 15.41 16.46
CA TYR A 539 -8.45 16.61 15.78
C TYR A 539 -9.51 17.71 15.63
N PHE A 540 -9.05 18.95 15.78
CA PHE A 540 -9.81 20.15 15.46
C PHE A 540 -9.01 20.97 14.44
N ILE A 541 -9.57 21.19 13.25
CA ILE A 541 -8.91 21.88 12.15
C ILE A 541 -9.73 23.11 11.79
N VAL A 542 -9.09 24.28 11.89
CA VAL A 542 -9.73 25.56 11.62
C VAL A 542 -9.07 26.20 10.40
N ASN A 543 -9.88 26.47 9.37
CA ASN A 543 -9.41 27.21 8.21
C ASN A 543 -9.67 28.70 8.42
N VAL A 544 -8.61 29.51 8.32
CA VAL A 544 -8.66 30.96 8.49
C VAL A 544 -7.72 31.66 7.52
N MET A 545 -8.01 32.95 7.28
CA MET A 545 -7.17 33.85 6.49
C MET A 545 -6.93 35.13 7.27
N ASP A 546 -5.72 35.68 7.18
CA ASP A 546 -5.40 36.96 7.75
C ASP A 546 -6.10 38.13 7.03
N LEU A 547 -6.43 39.15 7.77
CA LEU A 547 -7.24 40.23 7.30
C LEU A 547 -6.50 41.55 7.35
N ARG A 548 -6.92 42.50 6.50
CA ARG A 548 -6.52 43.87 6.56
C ARG A 548 -7.78 44.76 6.50
N LYS A 549 -7.92 45.62 7.51
CA LYS A 549 -9.02 46.59 7.58
C LYS A 549 -8.42 47.97 7.65
N LYS A 550 -8.64 48.77 6.62
CA LYS A 550 -7.93 50.05 6.42
C LYS A 550 -6.40 49.79 6.42
N ASP A 551 -5.66 50.51 7.25
CA ASP A 551 -4.21 50.38 7.35
C ASP A 551 -3.73 49.31 8.35
N LYS A 552 -4.64 48.74 9.13
CA LYS A 552 -4.30 47.76 10.17
C LYS A 552 -4.37 46.32 9.66
N PHE A 553 -3.33 45.54 9.98
CA PHE A 553 -3.26 44.12 9.74
C PHE A 553 -3.75 43.35 10.97
N PHE A 554 -4.57 42.31 10.75
CA PHE A 554 -5.14 41.47 11.79
C PHE A 554 -4.71 40.03 11.49
N PRO A 555 -3.78 39.45 12.29
CA PRO A 555 -3.27 38.08 12.08
C PRO A 555 -4.25 37.06 12.67
N LEU A 556 -5.41 36.89 12.02
CA LEU A 556 -6.49 36.04 12.53
C LEU A 556 -6.02 34.59 12.79
N HIS A 557 -5.06 34.08 12.01
CA HIS A 557 -4.51 32.73 12.23
C HIS A 557 -3.78 32.63 13.57
N ILE A 558 -2.98 33.65 13.96
CA ILE A 558 -2.25 33.66 15.24
C ILE A 558 -3.24 33.77 16.41
N ASP A 559 -4.20 34.69 16.28
CA ASP A 559 -5.19 34.93 17.33
C ASP A 559 -6.11 33.70 17.52
N THR A 560 -6.51 33.03 16.42
CA THR A 560 -7.28 31.78 16.47
C THR A 560 -6.46 30.66 17.13
N ALA A 561 -5.16 30.54 16.80
CA ALA A 561 -4.29 29.55 17.44
C ALA A 561 -4.22 29.75 18.95
N ARG A 562 -4.07 31.02 19.41
CA ARG A 562 -4.02 31.37 20.82
C ARG A 562 -5.33 31.03 21.56
N ILE A 563 -6.48 31.43 21.03
CA ILE A 563 -7.77 31.17 21.69
C ILE A 563 -8.12 29.67 21.74
N ALA A 564 -7.73 28.88 20.73
CA ALA A 564 -7.92 27.43 20.76
C ALA A 564 -7.02 26.76 21.81
N GLN A 565 -5.77 27.21 21.98
CA GLN A 565 -4.89 26.73 23.05
C GLN A 565 -5.45 27.11 24.43
N GLU A 566 -5.97 28.31 24.61
CA GLU A 566 -6.64 28.77 25.85
C GLU A 566 -7.91 27.95 26.16
N ALA A 567 -8.57 27.37 25.14
CA ALA A 567 -9.68 26.43 25.30
C ALA A 567 -9.24 25.02 25.68
N GLY A 568 -7.92 24.73 25.71
CA GLY A 568 -7.34 23.44 26.14
C GLY A 568 -6.75 22.56 25.02
N PHE A 569 -6.79 22.99 23.77
CA PHE A 569 -6.20 22.23 22.66
C PHE A 569 -4.66 22.34 22.62
N SER A 570 -3.98 21.27 22.21
CA SER A 570 -2.59 21.31 21.77
C SER A 570 -2.55 21.81 20.31
N PHE A 571 -1.72 22.79 20.02
CA PHE A 571 -1.48 23.25 18.67
C PHE A 571 -0.38 22.39 18.05
N GLU A 572 -0.73 21.56 17.06
CA GLU A 572 0.17 20.52 16.51
C GLU A 572 0.95 21.02 15.30
N ASP A 573 0.27 21.71 14.34
CA ASP A 573 0.90 22.10 13.08
C ASP A 573 0.06 23.14 12.30
N ILE A 574 0.64 23.63 11.18
CA ILE A 574 -0.02 24.52 10.21
C ILE A 574 0.16 23.96 8.82
N LEU A 575 -0.93 23.81 8.08
CA LEU A 575 -0.91 23.58 6.63
C LEU A 575 -1.32 24.85 5.90
N ILE A 576 -0.70 25.10 4.76
CA ILE A 576 -1.02 26.22 3.87
C ILE A 576 -1.84 25.68 2.70
N TRP A 577 -3.07 26.15 2.57
CA TRP A 577 -3.85 25.90 1.37
C TRP A 577 -3.54 26.99 0.34
N ASP A 578 -2.76 26.62 -0.68
CA ASP A 578 -2.37 27.50 -1.78
C ASP A 578 -3.56 27.70 -2.73
N ARG A 579 -4.04 28.92 -2.82
CA ARG A 579 -5.15 29.34 -3.67
C ARG A 579 -4.72 30.25 -4.80
N GLN A 580 -3.43 30.45 -5.02
CA GLN A 580 -2.90 31.34 -6.05
C GLN A 580 -3.56 31.13 -7.42
N PRO A 581 -3.82 29.89 -7.89
CA PRO A 581 -4.46 29.66 -9.18
C PRO A 581 -5.91 30.21 -9.29
N GLU A 582 -6.56 30.49 -8.15
CA GLU A 582 -7.93 31.04 -8.12
C GLU A 582 -7.96 32.59 -8.23
N TYR A 583 -6.80 33.25 -8.13
CA TYR A 583 -6.67 34.71 -8.06
C TYR A 583 -6.02 35.32 -9.30
N ASN A 584 -6.64 35.15 -10.49
CA ASN A 584 -6.08 35.59 -11.77
C ASN A 584 -6.14 37.12 -12.03
N ASN A 585 -6.89 37.90 -11.24
CA ASN A 585 -7.15 39.33 -11.50
C ASN A 585 -6.83 40.22 -10.28
N MET A 586 -5.73 39.92 -9.56
CA MET A 586 -5.36 40.74 -8.40
C MET A 586 -4.72 42.08 -8.80
N ARG A 587 -5.11 43.16 -8.13
CA ARG A 587 -4.50 44.46 -8.30
C ARG A 587 -3.33 44.66 -7.35
N PRO A 588 -2.33 45.49 -7.68
CA PRO A 588 -1.27 45.87 -6.77
C PRO A 588 -1.87 46.78 -5.67
N LEU A 589 -2.04 46.21 -4.47
CA LEU A 589 -2.59 46.93 -3.34
C LEU A 589 -1.59 47.97 -2.83
N GLY A 590 -2.09 49.21 -2.62
CA GLY A 590 -1.29 50.31 -2.05
C GLY A 590 -0.30 50.96 -3.04
N TYR A 591 -0.22 50.50 -4.28
CA TYR A 591 0.66 51.10 -5.29
C TYR A 591 0.23 52.54 -5.63
N PRO A 592 1.18 53.47 -5.83
CA PRO A 592 2.63 53.36 -5.63
C PRO A 592 3.11 53.76 -4.20
N PHE A 593 2.22 53.99 -3.25
CA PHE A 593 2.52 54.65 -1.97
C PHE A 593 2.88 53.72 -0.82
N LYS A 594 2.36 52.49 -0.84
CA LYS A 594 2.59 51.51 0.22
C LYS A 594 2.60 50.07 -0.35
N PHE A 595 3.67 49.33 -0.11
CA PHE A 595 3.70 47.92 -0.49
C PHE A 595 2.79 47.11 0.43
N ILE A 596 1.79 46.46 -0.14
CA ILE A 596 0.84 45.59 0.57
C ILE A 596 0.84 44.21 -0.09
N VAL A 597 1.09 43.17 0.71
CA VAL A 597 1.09 41.78 0.25
C VAL A 597 -0.34 41.32 -0.01
N ASN A 598 -0.57 40.80 -1.24
CA ASN A 598 -1.80 40.12 -1.58
C ASN A 598 -1.80 38.70 -0.95
N LYS A 599 -2.84 38.36 -0.19
CA LYS A 599 -3.01 37.05 0.42
C LYS A 599 -3.62 36.08 -0.58
N VAL A 600 -2.87 35.07 -0.98
CA VAL A 600 -3.26 34.07 -1.97
C VAL A 600 -3.35 32.66 -1.36
N HIS A 601 -3.41 32.57 -0.05
CA HIS A 601 -3.50 31.31 0.68
C HIS A 601 -4.39 31.46 1.93
N GLU A 602 -4.82 30.33 2.44
CA GLU A 602 -5.48 30.20 3.73
C GLU A 602 -4.67 29.28 4.64
N TYR A 603 -4.84 29.41 5.94
CA TYR A 603 -4.17 28.62 6.97
C TYR A 603 -5.12 27.55 7.49
N LEU A 604 -4.69 26.30 7.49
CA LEU A 604 -5.34 25.20 8.17
C LEU A 604 -4.60 24.97 9.48
N LEU A 605 -5.17 25.46 10.57
CA LEU A 605 -4.61 25.34 11.91
C LEU A 605 -5.01 23.97 12.49
N ILE A 606 -4.03 23.14 12.81
CA ILE A 606 -4.25 21.78 13.27
C ILE A 606 -4.09 21.72 14.78
N PHE A 607 -5.16 21.39 15.46
CA PHE A 607 -5.20 21.20 16.90
C PHE A 607 -5.56 19.76 17.24
N ARG A 608 -5.15 19.35 18.45
CA ARG A 608 -5.47 18.04 18.99
C ARG A 608 -5.92 18.15 20.43
N LYS A 609 -6.94 17.38 20.83
CA LYS A 609 -7.30 17.29 22.23
C LYS A 609 -6.31 16.38 22.97
N PRO A 610 -5.59 16.86 24.00
CA PRO A 610 -4.66 16.02 24.77
C PRO A 610 -5.38 14.87 25.47
N ILE A 611 -4.60 13.88 25.91
CA ILE A 611 -5.04 12.87 26.88
C ILE A 611 -4.79 13.49 28.24
N LEU A 612 -5.83 13.72 29.00
CA LEU A 612 -5.72 14.12 30.40
C LEU A 612 -5.24 12.94 31.22
#